data_a679becc9896d8d9ca9aca4520445cad
#
_entry.id   a679becc9896d8d9ca9aca4520445cad
#
_cell.length_a   1.000
_cell.length_b   1.000
_cell.length_c   1.000
_cell.angle_alpha   90.00
_cell.angle_beta   90.00
_cell.angle_gamma   90.00
#
_symmetry.space_group_name_H-M   'P 1'
#
loop_
_entity.id
_entity.type
_entity.pdbx_description
1 polymer ?
#
loop_
_entity_poly.entity_id
_entity_poly.type
_entity_poly.pdbx_seq_one_letter_code
_entity_poly.pdbx_strand_id
1 'polypeptide(L)'
;MSKALGPAPSIDPTASVAACELGPYTEIGPRCDLRETVFGAYSYVAGDAEIIYARIGRFVSIAAHTRINPGNHPMARAAQHHFSYRASAYGLGDDDAAFFDWRRGHGVTIGHDAWIGHGAVIMPGRSVGIGAVVGSGTIVTRDVPDYGVCVGNPGRVIRARFPEPVQAALKRIAWWNWSHEDLAAALADFRNLPVERFCEKYDNC
;
A
#
# COMPACT_ATOMS: atom_id res chain seq x y z
N MET A 1 -17.91 -20.60 4.04
CA MET A 1 -18.06 -19.66 5.18
C MET A 1 -17.10 -18.51 4.95
N SER A 2 -17.54 -17.27 5.14
CA SER A 2 -16.62 -16.11 5.08
C SER A 2 -15.65 -16.21 6.25
N LYS A 3 -14.35 -15.99 6.01
CA LYS A 3 -13.31 -15.93 7.02
C LYS A 3 -13.58 -14.74 7.94
N ALA A 4 -13.61 -14.97 9.25
CA ALA A 4 -13.70 -13.90 10.23
C ALA A 4 -12.31 -13.31 10.49
N LEU A 5 -12.14 -12.01 10.31
CA LEU A 5 -10.93 -11.28 10.70
C LEU A 5 -11.09 -10.78 12.14
N GLY A 6 -9.98 -10.66 12.87
CA GLY A 6 -9.95 -10.26 14.28
C GLY A 6 -8.77 -9.33 14.61
N PRO A 7 -8.57 -9.01 15.90
CA PRO A 7 -7.44 -8.18 16.32
C PRO A 7 -6.06 -8.74 15.94
N ALA A 8 -5.93 -10.07 15.85
CA ALA A 8 -4.71 -10.70 15.34
C ALA A 8 -4.70 -10.68 13.81
N PRO A 9 -3.54 -10.38 13.16
CA PRO A 9 -3.39 -10.49 11.72
C PRO A 9 -3.67 -11.91 11.22
N SER A 10 -4.32 -12.01 10.07
CA SER A 10 -4.58 -13.28 9.39
C SER A 10 -3.58 -13.46 8.26
N ILE A 11 -2.70 -14.45 8.37
CA ILE A 11 -1.65 -14.73 7.39
C ILE A 11 -1.91 -16.10 6.79
N ASP A 12 -1.96 -16.18 5.46
CA ASP A 12 -2.05 -17.46 4.75
C ASP A 12 -0.77 -18.29 5.00
N PRO A 13 -0.88 -19.61 5.25
CA PRO A 13 0.29 -20.45 5.51
C PRO A 13 1.34 -20.48 4.38
N THR A 14 0.95 -20.12 3.16
CA THR A 14 1.86 -20.06 2.00
C THR A 14 2.52 -18.70 1.81
N ALA A 15 2.15 -17.71 2.63
CA ALA A 15 2.77 -16.39 2.58
C ALA A 15 4.09 -16.35 3.37
N SER A 16 5.04 -15.57 2.89
CA SER A 16 6.31 -15.24 3.56
C SER A 16 6.22 -13.82 4.11
N VAL A 17 6.40 -13.66 5.43
CA VAL A 17 6.35 -12.35 6.10
C VAL A 17 7.58 -12.21 6.99
N ALA A 18 8.48 -11.29 6.65
CA ALA A 18 9.75 -11.10 7.35
C ALA A 18 10.00 -9.64 7.72
N ALA A 19 10.35 -9.38 8.98
CA ALA A 19 10.63 -8.04 9.51
C ALA A 19 9.49 -7.03 9.23
N CYS A 20 8.23 -7.46 9.38
CA CYS A 20 7.05 -6.65 9.14
C CYS A 20 6.29 -6.33 10.44
N GLU A 21 5.66 -5.16 10.46
CA GLU A 21 4.69 -4.78 11.48
C GLU A 21 3.29 -4.86 10.87
N LEU A 22 2.43 -5.72 11.39
CA LEU A 22 1.06 -5.90 10.90
C LEU A 22 0.05 -5.42 11.93
N GLY A 23 -0.82 -4.51 11.51
CA GLY A 23 -1.91 -3.99 12.34
C GLY A 23 -3.05 -5.00 12.56
N PRO A 24 -3.98 -4.72 13.48
CA PRO A 24 -5.14 -5.56 13.70
C PRO A 24 -6.07 -5.61 12.47
N TYR A 25 -6.85 -6.70 12.37
CA TYR A 25 -7.79 -6.94 11.28
C TYR A 25 -7.17 -6.96 9.88
N THR A 26 -5.85 -7.20 9.77
CA THR A 26 -5.17 -7.32 8.47
C THR A 26 -5.28 -8.73 7.92
N GLU A 27 -5.23 -8.84 6.59
CA GLU A 27 -5.20 -10.13 5.91
C GLU A 27 -4.08 -10.17 4.86
N ILE A 28 -3.23 -11.19 4.96
CA ILE A 28 -2.19 -11.50 3.97
C ILE A 28 -2.59 -12.79 3.26
N GLY A 29 -2.92 -12.66 1.98
CA GLY A 29 -3.37 -13.76 1.13
C GLY A 29 -2.25 -14.72 0.71
N PRO A 30 -2.61 -15.78 -0.04
CA PRO A 30 -1.68 -16.86 -0.38
C PRO A 30 -0.52 -16.37 -1.26
N ARG A 31 0.64 -16.99 -1.06
CA ARG A 31 1.88 -16.76 -1.83
C ARG A 31 2.33 -15.31 -1.91
N CYS A 32 1.96 -14.49 -0.92
CA CYS A 32 2.50 -13.15 -0.76
C CYS A 32 3.90 -13.21 -0.15
N ASP A 33 4.80 -12.30 -0.55
CA ASP A 33 6.11 -12.09 0.05
C ASP A 33 6.22 -10.64 0.55
N LEU A 34 6.16 -10.45 1.87
CA LEU A 34 6.26 -9.14 2.53
C LEU A 34 7.56 -9.06 3.32
N ARG A 35 8.34 -8.02 3.09
CA ARG A 35 9.61 -7.79 3.81
C ARG A 35 9.76 -6.34 4.23
N GLU A 36 10.24 -6.12 5.45
CA GLU A 36 10.55 -4.79 6.00
C GLU A 36 9.42 -3.77 5.69
N THR A 37 8.18 -4.17 6.02
CA THR A 37 6.96 -3.43 5.66
C THR A 37 6.08 -3.20 6.88
N VAL A 38 5.58 -1.97 7.03
CA VAL A 38 4.51 -1.64 7.97
C VAL A 38 3.18 -1.72 7.25
N PHE A 39 2.26 -2.53 7.77
CA PHE A 39 0.95 -2.82 7.17
C PHE A 39 -0.16 -2.41 8.14
N GLY A 40 -0.84 -1.31 7.84
CA GLY A 40 -1.82 -0.70 8.73
C GLY A 40 -3.07 -1.53 8.94
N ALA A 41 -3.76 -1.29 10.04
CA ALA A 41 -4.98 -2.00 10.43
C ALA A 41 -6.04 -2.04 9.33
N TYR A 42 -6.82 -3.10 9.26
CA TYR A 42 -7.90 -3.34 8.30
C TYR A 42 -7.45 -3.41 6.83
N SER A 43 -6.16 -3.36 6.54
CA SER A 43 -5.66 -3.50 5.19
C SER A 43 -5.53 -4.97 4.79
N TYR A 44 -5.65 -5.25 3.50
CA TYR A 44 -5.45 -6.61 2.99
C TYR A 44 -4.70 -6.65 1.68
N VAL A 45 -4.05 -7.79 1.43
CA VAL A 45 -3.48 -8.15 0.12
C VAL A 45 -4.00 -9.52 -0.30
N ALA A 46 -4.54 -9.61 -1.53
CA ALA A 46 -5.31 -10.78 -1.96
C ALA A 46 -4.46 -12.03 -2.21
N GLY A 47 -3.29 -11.92 -2.82
CA GLY A 47 -2.40 -13.05 -3.09
C GLY A 47 -1.39 -12.79 -4.19
N ASP A 48 -0.37 -13.66 -4.31
CA ASP A 48 0.68 -13.58 -5.32
C ASP A 48 1.32 -12.19 -5.46
N ALA A 49 1.45 -11.47 -4.34
CA ALA A 49 1.98 -10.11 -4.30
C ALA A 49 3.33 -10.06 -3.62
N GLU A 50 4.19 -9.15 -4.06
CA GLU A 50 5.47 -8.90 -3.43
C GLU A 50 5.56 -7.44 -2.98
N ILE A 51 5.87 -7.23 -1.69
CA ILE A 51 5.92 -5.91 -1.05
C ILE A 51 7.20 -5.81 -0.22
N ILE A 52 8.04 -4.82 -0.51
CA ILE A 52 9.29 -4.59 0.24
C ILE A 52 9.49 -3.11 0.53
N TYR A 53 10.04 -2.79 1.72
CA TYR A 53 10.35 -1.41 2.13
C TYR A 53 9.15 -0.47 1.97
N ALA A 54 7.96 -0.88 2.44
CA ALA A 54 6.75 -0.11 2.26
C ALA A 54 6.09 0.28 3.58
N ARG A 55 5.42 1.43 3.58
CA ARG A 55 4.51 1.86 4.65
C ARG A 55 3.11 1.93 4.08
N ILE A 56 2.30 0.95 4.45
CA ILE A 56 0.91 0.80 4.00
C ILE A 56 0.00 1.38 5.10
N GLY A 57 -0.87 2.28 4.72
CA GLY A 57 -1.87 2.88 5.61
C GLY A 57 -2.92 1.89 6.12
N ARG A 58 -3.97 2.41 6.73
CA ARG A 58 -5.11 1.62 7.21
C ARG A 58 -6.17 1.52 6.11
N PHE A 59 -6.94 0.43 6.08
CA PHE A 59 -8.03 0.18 5.12
C PHE A 59 -7.57 0.14 3.66
N VAL A 60 -6.31 -0.20 3.41
CA VAL A 60 -5.79 -0.32 2.04
C VAL A 60 -6.20 -1.66 1.45
N SER A 61 -6.76 -1.61 0.25
CA SER A 61 -7.14 -2.79 -0.54
C SER A 61 -6.09 -3.05 -1.61
N ILE A 62 -5.36 -4.17 -1.51
CA ILE A 62 -4.33 -4.56 -2.48
C ILE A 62 -4.79 -5.83 -3.19
N ALA A 63 -5.01 -5.73 -4.49
CA ALA A 63 -5.40 -6.87 -5.31
C ALA A 63 -4.21 -7.81 -5.59
N ALA A 64 -4.50 -8.98 -6.13
CA ALA A 64 -3.51 -10.00 -6.44
C ALA A 64 -2.50 -9.57 -7.52
N HIS A 65 -1.35 -10.24 -7.55
CA HIS A 65 -0.26 -10.06 -8.50
C HIS A 65 0.34 -8.64 -8.50
N THR A 66 0.21 -7.89 -7.42
CA THR A 66 0.82 -6.57 -7.29
C THR A 66 2.29 -6.65 -6.93
N ARG A 67 3.07 -5.68 -7.42
CA ARG A 67 4.46 -5.49 -7.05
C ARG A 67 4.65 -4.11 -6.42
N ILE A 68 4.93 -4.05 -5.13
CA ILE A 68 5.19 -2.79 -4.43
C ILE A 68 6.67 -2.72 -4.10
N ASN A 69 7.35 -1.70 -4.66
CA ASN A 69 8.78 -1.47 -4.56
C ASN A 69 9.64 -2.61 -5.14
N PRO A 70 9.68 -2.79 -6.47
CA PRO A 70 10.52 -3.82 -7.13
C PRO A 70 11.97 -3.46 -7.04
N GLY A 71 12.66 -3.25 -6.15
CA GLY A 71 14.07 -2.93 -5.91
C GLY A 71 14.86 -2.40 -7.13
N ASN A 72 15.58 -1.32 -6.93
CA ASN A 72 16.45 -0.72 -7.94
C ASN A 72 17.79 -1.46 -8.06
N HIS A 73 18.46 -1.28 -9.20
CA HIS A 73 19.85 -1.65 -9.45
C HIS A 73 20.75 -0.41 -9.46
N PRO A 74 22.08 -0.55 -9.19
CA PRO A 74 23.00 0.58 -9.11
C PRO A 74 23.42 1.04 -10.51
N MET A 75 22.53 1.71 -11.24
CA MET A 75 22.74 2.12 -12.63
C MET A 75 23.94 3.04 -12.86
N ALA A 76 24.42 3.74 -11.83
CA ALA A 76 25.60 4.61 -11.90
C ALA A 76 26.94 3.86 -11.73
N ARG A 77 26.91 2.55 -11.44
CA ARG A 77 28.12 1.73 -11.28
C ARG A 77 28.49 1.07 -12.61
N ALA A 78 29.76 0.68 -12.73
CA ALA A 78 30.26 -0.08 -13.88
C ALA A 78 29.50 -1.39 -14.13
N ALA A 79 28.96 -2.02 -13.06
CA ALA A 79 28.13 -3.20 -13.15
C ALA A 79 26.83 -2.98 -12.37
N GLN A 80 25.70 -3.26 -13.00
CA GLN A 80 24.37 -3.25 -12.35
C GLN A 80 24.05 -4.59 -11.68
N HIS A 81 24.80 -5.64 -11.99
CA HIS A 81 24.56 -6.98 -11.52
C HIS A 81 24.76 -7.07 -10.00
N HIS A 82 23.97 -7.92 -9.35
CA HIS A 82 23.91 -8.02 -7.91
C HIS A 82 25.17 -8.57 -7.23
N PHE A 83 26.11 -9.14 -7.98
CA PHE A 83 27.40 -9.55 -7.39
C PHE A 83 28.12 -8.38 -6.70
N SER A 84 27.91 -7.15 -7.17
CA SER A 84 28.55 -5.95 -6.63
C SER A 84 27.96 -5.47 -5.29
N TYR A 85 26.79 -5.97 -4.91
CA TYR A 85 26.15 -5.62 -3.64
C TYR A 85 25.62 -6.82 -2.84
N ARG A 86 25.71 -8.02 -3.41
CA ARG A 86 25.52 -9.33 -2.74
C ARG A 86 26.75 -10.18 -2.94
N ALA A 87 27.91 -9.60 -2.66
CA ALA A 87 29.21 -10.21 -2.95
C ALA A 87 29.43 -11.50 -2.15
N SER A 88 28.87 -11.60 -0.95
CA SER A 88 28.95 -12.79 -0.11
C SER A 88 28.36 -14.03 -0.78
N ALA A 89 27.27 -13.88 -1.56
CA ALA A 89 26.65 -14.98 -2.30
C ALA A 89 27.56 -15.60 -3.37
N TYR A 90 28.61 -14.87 -3.76
CA TYR A 90 29.60 -15.31 -4.75
C TYR A 90 30.98 -15.59 -4.14
N GLY A 91 31.13 -15.47 -2.82
CA GLY A 91 32.43 -15.59 -2.17
C GLY A 91 33.43 -14.47 -2.54
N LEU A 92 32.97 -13.32 -2.98
CA LEU A 92 33.79 -12.19 -3.44
C LEU A 92 34.06 -11.14 -2.35
N GLY A 93 33.49 -11.30 -1.17
CA GLY A 93 33.60 -10.38 -0.05
C GLY A 93 32.26 -10.13 0.64
N ASP A 94 32.19 -9.08 1.46
CA ASP A 94 30.98 -8.71 2.19
C ASP A 94 29.95 -8.04 1.27
N ASP A 95 28.67 -8.11 1.68
CA ASP A 95 27.58 -7.41 1.01
C ASP A 95 27.66 -5.89 1.23
N ASP A 96 27.21 -5.14 0.25
CA ASP A 96 27.20 -3.66 0.29
C ASP A 96 26.01 -3.15 1.12
N ALA A 97 26.21 -2.98 2.41
CA ALA A 97 25.19 -2.48 3.33
C ALA A 97 24.66 -1.09 2.92
N ALA A 98 25.54 -0.20 2.45
CA ALA A 98 25.15 1.15 2.04
C ALA A 98 24.18 1.14 0.84
N PHE A 99 24.33 0.20 -0.08
CA PHE A 99 23.39 0.03 -1.19
C PHE A 99 22.00 -0.44 -0.71
N PHE A 100 21.94 -1.32 0.28
CA PHE A 100 20.66 -1.73 0.88
C PHE A 100 20.01 -0.60 1.67
N ASP A 101 20.78 0.21 2.39
CA ASP A 101 20.27 1.40 3.08
C ASP A 101 19.73 2.43 2.07
N TRP A 102 20.40 2.63 0.96
CA TRP A 102 19.90 3.45 -0.14
C TRP A 102 18.56 2.92 -0.69
N ARG A 103 18.39 1.60 -0.85
CA ARG A 103 17.10 0.99 -1.24
C ARG A 103 16.02 1.25 -0.21
N ARG A 104 16.31 1.11 1.08
CA ARG A 104 15.37 1.42 2.19
C ARG A 104 14.94 2.88 2.15
N GLY A 105 15.87 3.79 1.87
CA GLY A 105 15.59 5.22 1.69
C GLY A 105 14.67 5.54 0.52
N HIS A 106 14.49 4.60 -0.43
CA HIS A 106 13.55 4.69 -1.55
C HIS A 106 12.30 3.83 -1.30
N GLY A 107 11.83 3.79 -0.07
CA GLY A 107 10.60 3.10 0.30
C GLY A 107 9.36 3.65 -0.42
N VAL A 108 8.30 2.87 -0.42
CA VAL A 108 6.99 3.25 -0.95
C VAL A 108 6.05 3.59 0.20
N THR A 109 5.25 4.63 0.04
CA THR A 109 4.18 4.97 0.98
C THR A 109 2.82 4.88 0.30
N ILE A 110 1.87 4.19 0.94
CA ILE A 110 0.48 4.10 0.49
C ILE A 110 -0.42 4.63 1.59
N GLY A 111 -1.20 5.66 1.28
CA GLY A 111 -2.13 6.32 2.20
C GLY A 111 -3.32 5.44 2.57
N HIS A 112 -4.07 5.88 3.58
CA HIS A 112 -5.28 5.20 4.05
C HIS A 112 -6.34 5.10 2.95
N ASP A 113 -7.20 4.09 2.98
CA ASP A 113 -8.31 3.89 2.02
C ASP A 113 -7.87 3.83 0.54
N ALA A 114 -6.60 3.59 0.26
CA ALA A 114 -6.14 3.44 -1.11
C ALA A 114 -6.51 2.07 -1.69
N TRP A 115 -6.80 2.03 -2.98
CA TRP A 115 -7.05 0.80 -3.72
C TRP A 115 -5.99 0.58 -4.80
N ILE A 116 -5.27 -0.52 -4.68
CA ILE A 116 -4.25 -0.96 -5.64
C ILE A 116 -4.82 -2.12 -6.46
N GLY A 117 -5.06 -1.88 -7.73
CA GLY A 117 -5.65 -2.82 -8.68
C GLY A 117 -4.72 -3.98 -9.02
N HIS A 118 -5.33 -5.05 -9.54
CA HIS A 118 -4.66 -6.29 -9.93
C HIS A 118 -3.46 -6.06 -10.87
N GLY A 119 -2.33 -6.67 -10.57
CA GLY A 119 -1.12 -6.58 -11.40
C GLY A 119 -0.47 -5.20 -11.45
N ALA A 120 -0.86 -4.26 -10.58
CA ALA A 120 -0.23 -2.95 -10.54
C ALA A 120 1.19 -3.02 -9.97
N VAL A 121 2.06 -2.12 -10.44
CA VAL A 121 3.44 -1.98 -9.97
C VAL A 121 3.65 -0.58 -9.43
N ILE A 122 4.05 -0.46 -8.16
CA ILE A 122 4.43 0.82 -7.55
C ILE A 122 5.95 0.90 -7.50
N MET A 123 6.53 1.82 -8.29
CA MET A 123 7.99 1.94 -8.41
C MET A 123 8.62 2.48 -7.11
N PRO A 124 9.90 2.18 -6.85
CA PRO A 124 10.63 2.63 -5.66
C PRO A 124 10.56 4.15 -5.47
N GLY A 125 10.44 4.59 -4.23
CA GLY A 125 10.38 6.00 -3.84
C GLY A 125 9.10 6.73 -4.27
N ARG A 126 8.03 6.01 -4.59
CA ARG A 126 6.73 6.60 -4.96
C ARG A 126 5.76 6.60 -3.80
N SER A 127 4.86 7.57 -3.84
CA SER A 127 3.73 7.66 -2.91
C SER A 127 2.39 7.52 -3.64
N VAL A 128 1.45 6.85 -2.97
CA VAL A 128 0.05 6.79 -3.36
C VAL A 128 -0.76 7.43 -2.23
N GLY A 129 -1.50 8.48 -2.53
CA GLY A 129 -2.20 9.30 -1.55
C GLY A 129 -3.40 8.60 -0.89
N ILE A 130 -3.97 9.27 0.11
CA ILE A 130 -5.17 8.82 0.84
C ILE A 130 -6.33 8.67 -0.15
N GLY A 131 -7.06 7.56 -0.06
CA GLY A 131 -8.23 7.32 -0.89
C GLY A 131 -7.94 7.23 -2.39
N ALA A 132 -6.68 7.17 -2.81
CA ALA A 132 -6.32 7.07 -4.23
C ALA A 132 -6.64 5.69 -4.80
N VAL A 133 -6.81 5.64 -6.11
CA VAL A 133 -7.05 4.41 -6.87
C VAL A 133 -5.94 4.24 -7.89
N VAL A 134 -5.29 3.09 -7.86
CA VAL A 134 -4.37 2.64 -8.90
C VAL A 134 -5.07 1.52 -9.68
N GLY A 135 -5.37 1.78 -10.94
CA GLY A 135 -6.07 0.81 -11.80
C GLY A 135 -5.23 -0.45 -12.06
N SER A 136 -5.90 -1.53 -12.46
CA SER A 136 -5.23 -2.82 -12.77
C SER A 136 -4.17 -2.65 -13.86
N GLY A 137 -3.03 -3.33 -13.71
CA GLY A 137 -1.90 -3.29 -14.64
C GLY A 137 -1.17 -1.95 -14.72
N THR A 138 -1.48 -1.00 -13.85
CA THR A 138 -0.84 0.33 -13.86
C THR A 138 0.58 0.25 -13.34
N ILE A 139 1.52 0.92 -14.01
CA ILE A 139 2.89 1.13 -13.51
C ILE A 139 3.03 2.56 -13.00
N VAL A 140 3.04 2.72 -11.68
CA VAL A 140 3.14 4.02 -11.00
C VAL A 140 4.59 4.47 -10.98
N THR A 141 4.93 5.43 -11.84
CA THR A 141 6.27 6.02 -11.98
C THR A 141 6.39 7.42 -11.39
N ARG A 142 5.28 8.00 -10.93
CA ARG A 142 5.18 9.32 -10.27
C ARG A 142 4.19 9.19 -9.11
N ASP A 143 4.29 10.09 -8.16
CA ASP A 143 3.38 10.11 -7.02
C ASP A 143 1.92 10.31 -7.46
N VAL A 144 1.01 9.61 -6.79
CA VAL A 144 -0.43 9.73 -6.99
C VAL A 144 -0.99 10.56 -5.85
N PRO A 145 -1.66 11.70 -6.13
CA PRO A 145 -2.22 12.56 -5.08
C PRO A 145 -3.37 11.89 -4.34
N ASP A 146 -3.73 12.46 -3.18
CA ASP A 146 -4.92 12.05 -2.43
C ASP A 146 -6.14 12.00 -3.36
N TYR A 147 -6.94 10.94 -3.23
CA TYR A 147 -8.15 10.68 -4.02
C TYR A 147 -7.92 10.66 -5.54
N GLY A 148 -6.69 10.66 -6.02
CA GLY A 148 -6.36 10.56 -7.44
C GLY A 148 -6.67 9.17 -8.01
N VAL A 149 -7.18 9.11 -9.24
CA VAL A 149 -7.37 7.87 -10.01
C VAL A 149 -6.28 7.80 -11.07
N CYS A 150 -5.34 6.87 -10.87
CA CYS A 150 -4.17 6.66 -11.72
C CYS A 150 -4.30 5.37 -12.52
N VAL A 151 -4.12 5.45 -13.84
CA VAL A 151 -4.23 4.28 -14.74
C VAL A 151 -3.15 4.29 -15.82
N GLY A 152 -2.82 3.12 -16.35
CA GLY A 152 -1.99 2.93 -17.54
C GLY A 152 -0.52 2.63 -17.26
N ASN A 153 0.25 2.49 -18.34
CA ASN A 153 1.69 2.25 -18.34
C ASN A 153 2.38 3.19 -19.34
N PRO A 154 3.12 4.21 -18.85
CA PRO A 154 3.26 4.63 -17.47
C PRO A 154 1.97 5.23 -16.91
N GLY A 155 1.74 5.06 -15.60
CA GLY A 155 0.55 5.53 -14.90
C GLY A 155 0.35 7.05 -15.01
N ARG A 156 -0.89 7.47 -15.25
CA ARG A 156 -1.31 8.88 -15.30
C ARG A 156 -2.55 9.07 -14.43
N VAL A 157 -2.57 10.14 -13.66
CA VAL A 157 -3.77 10.57 -12.95
C VAL A 157 -4.72 11.15 -13.97
N ILE A 158 -5.90 10.53 -14.10
CA ILE A 158 -6.92 10.90 -15.10
C ILE A 158 -8.05 11.74 -14.51
N ARG A 159 -8.28 11.65 -13.20
CA ARG A 159 -9.26 12.41 -12.44
C ARG A 159 -9.06 12.25 -10.94
N ALA A 160 -9.75 13.01 -10.15
CA ALA A 160 -9.97 12.74 -8.73
C ALA A 160 -11.26 11.91 -8.53
N ARG A 161 -11.36 11.21 -7.37
CA ARG A 161 -12.60 10.50 -6.96
C ARG A 161 -13.70 11.49 -6.62
N PHE A 162 -13.36 12.59 -5.96
CA PHE A 162 -14.27 13.56 -5.39
C PHE A 162 -13.80 14.99 -5.67
N PRO A 163 -14.70 16.00 -5.64
CA PRO A 163 -14.33 17.41 -5.63
C PRO A 163 -13.48 17.76 -4.39
N GLU A 164 -12.65 18.80 -4.50
CA GLU A 164 -11.72 19.21 -3.44
C GLU A 164 -12.39 19.46 -2.08
N PRO A 165 -13.58 20.10 -1.95
CA PRO A 165 -14.24 20.28 -0.65
C PRO A 165 -14.58 18.95 0.04
N VAL A 166 -15.00 17.94 -0.71
CA VAL A 166 -15.31 16.61 -0.19
C VAL A 166 -14.02 15.90 0.26
N GLN A 167 -12.94 16.00 -0.52
CA GLN A 167 -11.64 15.46 -0.14
C GLN A 167 -11.15 16.09 1.18
N ALA A 168 -11.27 17.41 1.32
CA ALA A 168 -10.87 18.13 2.53
C ALA A 168 -11.71 17.70 3.73
N ALA A 169 -13.03 17.57 3.58
CA ALA A 169 -13.92 17.09 4.63
C ALA A 169 -13.57 15.66 5.07
N LEU A 170 -13.41 14.73 4.15
CA LEU A 170 -13.02 13.35 4.45
C LEU A 170 -11.67 13.27 5.18
N LYS A 171 -10.71 14.15 4.84
CA LYS A 171 -9.43 14.21 5.55
C LYS A 171 -9.56 14.76 6.98
N ARG A 172 -10.48 15.70 7.24
CA ARG A 172 -10.77 16.16 8.60
C ARG A 172 -11.48 15.10 9.42
N ILE A 173 -12.50 14.45 8.86
CA ILE A 173 -13.22 13.32 9.48
C ILE A 173 -12.24 12.21 9.85
N ALA A 174 -11.29 11.90 8.99
CA ALA A 174 -10.26 10.89 9.15
C ALA A 174 -10.81 9.56 9.70
N TRP A 175 -11.92 9.08 9.13
CA TRP A 175 -12.70 7.91 9.57
C TRP A 175 -11.84 6.64 9.71
N TRP A 176 -10.75 6.54 9.02
CA TRP A 176 -9.77 5.45 9.15
C TRP A 176 -9.11 5.39 10.54
N ASN A 177 -9.28 6.42 11.37
CA ASN A 177 -8.80 6.45 12.76
C ASN A 177 -9.89 6.07 13.77
N TRP A 178 -11.13 5.86 13.33
CA TRP A 178 -12.24 5.51 14.21
C TRP A 178 -12.03 4.16 14.89
N SER A 179 -12.66 3.99 16.05
CA SER A 179 -12.66 2.71 16.78
C SER A 179 -13.47 1.66 16.00
N HIS A 180 -13.33 0.39 16.41
CA HIS A 180 -14.13 -0.68 15.81
C HIS A 180 -15.63 -0.47 16.06
N GLU A 181 -15.97 0.03 17.24
CA GLU A 181 -17.33 0.36 17.67
C GLU A 181 -17.92 1.51 16.84
N ASP A 182 -17.14 2.59 16.61
CA ASP A 182 -17.57 3.71 15.78
C ASP A 182 -17.81 3.30 14.33
N LEU A 183 -16.93 2.46 13.79
CA LEU A 183 -17.08 1.89 12.44
C LEU A 183 -18.35 1.05 12.34
N ALA A 184 -18.62 0.23 13.37
CA ALA A 184 -19.83 -0.59 13.41
C ALA A 184 -21.10 0.28 13.50
N ALA A 185 -21.10 1.32 14.33
CA ALA A 185 -22.22 2.25 14.48
C ALA A 185 -22.48 3.03 13.17
N ALA A 186 -21.43 3.40 12.43
CA ALA A 186 -21.56 4.16 11.19
C ALA A 186 -21.73 3.29 9.94
N LEU A 187 -21.73 1.96 10.04
CA LEU A 187 -21.70 1.06 8.88
C LEU A 187 -22.87 1.27 7.91
N ALA A 188 -24.05 1.57 8.42
CA ALA A 188 -25.22 1.87 7.60
C ALA A 188 -25.03 3.16 6.78
N ASP A 189 -24.39 4.16 7.35
CA ASP A 189 -24.10 5.43 6.68
C ASP A 189 -23.05 5.28 5.58
N PHE A 190 -21.97 4.54 5.83
CA PHE A 190 -20.99 4.17 4.80
C PHE A 190 -21.60 3.50 3.58
N ARG A 191 -22.68 2.72 3.79
CA ARG A 191 -23.35 1.96 2.73
C ARG A 191 -24.39 2.76 1.96
N ASN A 192 -25.08 3.67 2.63
CA ASN A 192 -26.35 4.23 2.13
C ASN A 192 -26.29 5.73 1.88
N LEU A 193 -25.37 6.47 2.50
CA LEU A 193 -25.30 7.92 2.29
C LEU A 193 -24.45 8.27 1.08
N PRO A 194 -24.91 9.23 0.24
CA PRO A 194 -24.03 9.95 -0.67
C PRO A 194 -22.87 10.59 0.11
N VAL A 195 -21.68 10.68 -0.50
CA VAL A 195 -20.48 11.15 0.20
C VAL A 195 -20.62 12.56 0.78
N GLU A 196 -21.37 13.44 0.12
CA GLU A 196 -21.64 14.80 0.62
C GLU A 196 -22.44 14.76 1.93
N ARG A 197 -23.47 13.89 1.99
CA ARG A 197 -24.27 13.70 3.20
C ARG A 197 -23.51 13.03 4.33
N PHE A 198 -22.59 12.12 3.98
CA PHE A 198 -21.66 11.54 4.96
C PHE A 198 -20.75 12.64 5.53
N CYS A 199 -20.20 13.50 4.69
CA CYS A 199 -19.39 14.62 5.16
C CYS A 199 -20.20 15.59 6.04
N GLU A 200 -21.40 15.99 5.62
CA GLU A 200 -22.29 16.87 6.43
C GLU A 200 -22.56 16.28 7.84
N LYS A 201 -22.70 14.96 7.93
CA LYS A 201 -23.01 14.29 9.20
C LYS A 201 -21.81 14.19 10.13
N TYR A 202 -20.61 13.99 9.60
CA TYR A 202 -19.43 13.62 10.38
C TYR A 202 -18.32 14.67 10.40
N ASP A 203 -18.38 15.70 9.57
CA ASP A 203 -17.45 16.83 9.58
C ASP A 203 -17.93 17.88 10.60
N ASN A 204 -17.44 17.74 11.84
CA ASN A 204 -17.84 18.58 12.97
C ASN A 204 -17.09 19.94 13.02
N CYS A 205 -16.65 20.47 11.87
CA CYS A 205 -15.99 21.78 11.78
C CYS A 205 -16.95 22.93 11.53
#